data_085fb375f4a8d109dfefe4bde3105322
#
_entry.id   085fb375f4a8d109dfefe4bde3105322
#
_cell.length_a   1.000
_cell.length_b   1.000
_cell.length_c   1.000
_cell.angle_alpha   90.00
_cell.angle_beta   90.00
_cell.angle_gamma   90.00
#
_symmetry.space_group_name_H-M   'P 1'
#
loop_
_entity.id
_entity.type
_entity.pdbx_description
1 polymer ?
#
loop_
_entity_poly.entity_id
_entity_poly.type
_entity_poly.pdbx_seq_one_letter_code
_entity_poly.pdbx_strand_id
1 'polypeptide(L)'
;MEAKNDYFINLSKLRPEQFLTGNNFALKSDLIYAEAISSKNFEKLNKSNLNYKQVDPDIFIYSIKDFEIKENDVIFCKTDYLLELFSKLSQINTLTNLKLITHQAATPWIDEKLYSLKPRCISEWYSININTQKKDLISIPLGIANNFSRPNLHAKDFLNLYKTYKPKPKTNKLYCNFRINTNPVRQSYLKTMENNTDCEIQEPNLTKKDYLDALTNYKYIFCPEGLGLDTHRFWETIYAGSIPVTKKITLYNKYDEYFQEFLINKDINVKTYKEIKFDNSLEQMLNIEYWFSIIRKNIIDSKNKESIQEKNNDYKKIEKSISKKYTRYKILKSKLNFLQKIKFIIQSVFNFDESIKNRFWY
;
A
#
# COMPACT_ATOMS: atom_id res chain seq x y z
N MET A 1 -18.56 14.56 -22.40
CA MET A 1 -17.11 14.76 -22.72
C MET A 1 -16.43 15.77 -21.79
N GLU A 2 -17.13 16.76 -21.24
CA GLU A 2 -16.58 17.81 -20.36
C GLU A 2 -16.04 17.31 -19.01
N ALA A 3 -16.76 16.44 -18.31
CA ALA A 3 -16.35 15.99 -16.95
C ALA A 3 -15.00 15.24 -16.85
N LYS A 4 -14.50 14.63 -17.96
CA LYS A 4 -13.20 13.94 -17.95
C LYS A 4 -11.99 14.88 -18.08
N ASN A 5 -12.22 16.09 -18.61
CA ASN A 5 -11.16 17.10 -18.70
C ASN A 5 -10.89 17.73 -17.33
N ASP A 6 -11.96 17.93 -16.54
CA ASP A 6 -11.88 18.56 -15.23
C ASP A 6 -11.10 17.68 -14.23
N TYR A 7 -11.26 16.35 -14.26
CA TYR A 7 -10.54 15.43 -13.40
C TYR A 7 -9.01 15.58 -13.51
N PHE A 8 -8.47 15.54 -14.71
CA PHE A 8 -7.02 15.71 -14.89
C PHE A 8 -6.55 17.15 -14.65
N ILE A 9 -7.38 18.14 -14.94
CA ILE A 9 -7.10 19.55 -14.61
C ILE A 9 -6.96 19.70 -13.09
N ASN A 10 -7.84 19.09 -12.32
CA ASN A 10 -7.80 19.17 -10.87
C ASN A 10 -6.60 18.41 -10.29
N LEU A 11 -6.32 17.20 -10.76
CA LEU A 11 -5.13 16.43 -10.34
C LEU A 11 -3.80 17.09 -10.77
N SER A 12 -3.79 17.86 -11.86
CA SER A 12 -2.59 18.59 -12.30
C SER A 12 -2.16 19.70 -11.34
N LYS A 13 -3.05 20.15 -10.46
CA LYS A 13 -2.77 21.13 -9.39
C LYS A 13 -2.06 20.52 -8.19
N LEU A 14 -2.03 19.18 -8.08
CA LEU A 14 -1.31 18.51 -7.01
C LEU A 14 0.20 18.74 -7.15
N ARG A 15 0.86 18.96 -6.02
CA ARG A 15 2.32 18.91 -5.92
C ARG A 15 2.75 17.47 -5.64
N PRO A 16 4.01 17.07 -5.97
CA PRO A 16 4.50 15.71 -5.75
C PRO A 16 4.31 15.19 -4.32
N GLU A 17 4.47 16.07 -3.31
CA GLU A 17 4.29 15.76 -1.89
C GLU A 17 2.82 15.58 -1.46
N GLN A 18 1.87 15.87 -2.34
CA GLN A 18 0.43 15.68 -2.08
C GLN A 18 -0.12 14.36 -2.62
N PHE A 19 0.65 13.65 -3.44
CA PHE A 19 0.27 12.31 -3.88
C PHE A 19 0.30 11.31 -2.73
N LEU A 20 -0.56 10.29 -2.81
CA LEU A 20 -0.58 9.19 -1.85
C LEU A 20 0.65 8.31 -2.07
N THR A 21 1.62 8.39 -1.17
CA THR A 21 2.82 7.54 -1.13
C THR A 21 3.25 7.30 0.31
N GLY A 22 3.97 6.20 0.57
CA GLY A 22 4.47 5.93 1.92
C GLY A 22 5.41 7.03 2.44
N ASN A 23 6.28 7.59 1.58
CA ASN A 23 7.17 8.67 1.99
C ASN A 23 6.41 9.98 2.28
N ASN A 24 5.33 10.27 1.57
CA ASN A 24 4.54 11.46 1.85
C ASN A 24 3.73 11.31 3.16
N PHE A 25 3.25 10.10 3.49
CA PHE A 25 2.70 9.82 4.82
C PHE A 25 3.76 10.02 5.92
N ALA A 26 4.99 9.55 5.72
CA ALA A 26 6.09 9.78 6.65
C ALA A 26 6.40 11.27 6.80
N LEU A 27 6.56 11.99 5.70
CA LEU A 27 6.93 13.41 5.69
C LEU A 27 5.94 14.31 6.46
N LYS A 28 4.66 13.95 6.49
CA LYS A 28 3.61 14.69 7.19
C LYS A 28 3.39 14.29 8.64
N SER A 29 4.04 13.23 9.09
CA SER A 29 3.98 12.77 10.48
C SER A 29 4.88 13.63 11.38
N ASP A 30 4.54 13.71 12.66
CA ASP A 30 5.31 14.49 13.64
C ASP A 30 6.61 13.76 14.03
N LEU A 31 6.57 12.43 14.03
CA LEU A 31 7.71 11.56 14.29
C LEU A 31 7.80 10.45 13.22
N ILE A 32 8.97 10.30 12.59
CA ILE A 32 9.28 9.15 11.73
C ILE A 32 10.14 8.18 12.55
N TYR A 33 9.54 7.11 13.06
CA TYR A 33 10.27 6.11 13.82
C TYR A 33 11.15 5.23 12.92
N ALA A 34 10.59 4.73 11.84
CA ALA A 34 11.33 3.92 10.85
C ALA A 34 10.76 4.13 9.45
N GLU A 35 11.65 4.18 8.46
CA GLU A 35 11.30 4.48 7.07
C GLU A 35 12.26 3.83 6.09
N ALA A 36 11.76 3.53 4.88
CA ALA A 36 12.58 3.29 3.70
C ALA A 36 12.64 4.56 2.84
N ILE A 37 13.84 5.04 2.55
CA ILE A 37 14.05 6.26 1.76
C ILE A 37 15.15 6.08 0.71
N SER A 38 15.22 7.02 -0.24
CA SER A 38 16.32 7.06 -1.22
C SER A 38 17.64 7.41 -0.56
N SER A 39 18.75 6.89 -1.14
CA SER A 39 20.13 7.24 -0.74
C SER A 39 20.33 8.75 -0.65
N LYS A 40 19.84 9.49 -1.65
CA LYS A 40 19.91 10.96 -1.69
C LYS A 40 19.26 11.64 -0.49
N ASN A 41 18.13 11.10 0.00
CA ASN A 41 17.46 11.65 1.17
C ASN A 41 18.12 11.16 2.47
N PHE A 42 18.60 9.90 2.49
CA PHE A 42 19.33 9.36 3.63
C PHE A 42 20.59 10.15 3.95
N GLU A 43 21.34 10.61 2.92
CA GLU A 43 22.54 11.43 3.10
C GLU A 43 22.31 12.77 3.85
N LYS A 44 21.07 13.26 3.87
CA LYS A 44 20.69 14.49 4.57
C LYS A 44 20.37 14.28 6.05
N LEU A 45 20.27 13.02 6.51
CA LEU A 45 19.90 12.70 7.88
C LEU A 45 21.12 12.72 8.81
N ASN A 46 20.90 13.11 10.07
CA ASN A 46 21.89 12.91 11.13
C ASN A 46 21.95 11.43 11.51
N LYS A 47 23.03 10.77 11.12
CA LYS A 47 23.20 9.30 11.26
C LYS A 47 23.50 8.84 12.70
N SER A 48 23.90 9.75 13.60
CA SER A 48 24.31 9.39 14.97
C SER A 48 23.18 8.71 15.79
N ASN A 49 21.94 9.15 15.58
CA ASN A 49 20.76 8.64 16.25
C ASN A 49 19.99 7.58 15.41
N LEU A 50 20.64 6.93 14.46
CA LEU A 50 19.98 5.98 13.57
C LEU A 50 20.57 4.57 13.67
N ASN A 51 19.69 3.59 13.66
CA ASN A 51 19.99 2.23 13.20
C ASN A 51 19.60 2.16 11.73
N TYR A 52 20.51 1.74 10.84
CA TYR A 52 20.21 1.74 9.41
C TYR A 52 20.90 0.60 8.67
N LYS A 53 20.35 0.27 7.52
CA LYS A 53 20.95 -0.65 6.54
C LYS A 53 20.66 -0.19 5.12
N GLN A 54 21.62 -0.37 4.24
CA GLN A 54 21.41 -0.28 2.81
C GLN A 54 20.82 -1.58 2.29
N VAL A 55 19.70 -1.53 1.59
CA VAL A 55 19.00 -2.72 1.06
C VAL A 55 19.08 -2.80 -0.46
N ASP A 56 19.42 -1.70 -1.10
CA ASP A 56 19.64 -1.55 -2.54
C ASP A 56 20.58 -0.34 -2.74
N PRO A 57 21.34 -0.23 -3.83
CA PRO A 57 22.22 0.93 -4.07
C PRO A 57 21.56 2.29 -3.88
N ASP A 58 20.25 2.37 -4.13
CA ASP A 58 19.49 3.62 -4.01
C ASP A 58 18.56 3.67 -2.80
N ILE A 59 18.54 2.65 -1.94
CA ILE A 59 17.54 2.54 -0.87
C ILE A 59 18.20 2.22 0.46
N PHE A 60 17.92 3.06 1.46
CA PHE A 60 18.20 2.83 2.86
C PHE A 60 16.91 2.60 3.64
N ILE A 61 17.00 1.74 4.65
CA ILE A 61 15.99 1.59 5.70
C ILE A 61 16.65 2.01 7.01
N TYR A 62 15.96 2.82 7.80
CA TYR A 62 16.43 3.23 9.11
C TYR A 62 15.34 3.17 10.17
N SER A 63 15.75 3.12 11.44
CA SER A 63 14.94 3.43 12.62
C SER A 63 15.72 4.36 13.55
N ILE A 64 15.00 5.22 14.28
CA ILE A 64 15.61 6.11 15.26
C ILE A 64 15.79 5.39 16.60
N LYS A 65 16.91 5.71 17.28
CA LYS A 65 17.26 5.13 18.59
C LYS A 65 16.49 5.80 19.71
N ASP A 66 16.72 7.09 19.84
CA ASP A 66 16.19 7.94 20.89
C ASP A 66 15.27 9.00 20.30
N PHE A 67 14.16 9.27 20.96
CA PHE A 67 13.20 10.26 20.51
C PHE A 67 12.32 10.77 21.63
N GLU A 68 11.84 11.99 21.48
CA GLU A 68 10.78 12.58 22.29
C GLU A 68 9.47 12.50 21.54
N ILE A 69 8.41 12.18 22.27
CA ILE A 69 7.03 12.21 21.77
C ILE A 69 6.13 12.94 22.76
N LYS A 70 5.09 13.54 22.25
CA LYS A 70 4.11 14.28 23.04
C LYS A 70 2.69 13.89 22.66
N GLU A 71 1.77 14.27 23.51
CA GLU A 71 0.34 14.03 23.27
C GLU A 71 -0.08 14.53 21.89
N ASN A 72 -0.93 13.75 21.21
CA ASN A 72 -1.43 13.98 19.86
C ASN A 72 -0.42 13.77 18.70
N ASP A 73 0.83 13.42 18.98
CA ASP A 73 1.79 13.17 17.89
C ASP A 73 1.32 12.04 16.96
N VAL A 74 1.54 12.27 15.68
CA VAL A 74 1.37 11.26 14.62
C VAL A 74 2.71 10.61 14.37
N ILE A 75 2.81 9.32 14.66
CA ILE A 75 4.02 8.51 14.50
C ILE A 75 3.92 7.72 13.20
N PHE A 76 4.91 7.86 12.32
CA PHE A 76 5.06 6.99 11.16
C PHE A 76 6.04 5.86 11.47
N CYS A 77 5.68 4.63 11.09
CA CYS A 77 6.52 3.46 11.24
C CYS A 77 6.43 2.55 10.02
N LYS A 78 7.58 2.23 9.41
CA LYS A 78 7.64 1.12 8.45
C LYS A 78 7.20 -0.16 9.15
N THR A 79 6.22 -0.86 8.59
CA THR A 79 5.50 -1.95 9.29
C THR A 79 6.43 -3.07 9.80
N ASP A 80 7.58 -3.31 9.17
CA ASP A 80 8.55 -4.31 9.64
C ASP A 80 9.17 -3.97 11.01
N TYR A 81 9.18 -2.69 11.39
CA TYR A 81 9.72 -2.17 12.65
C TYR A 81 8.65 -1.99 13.74
N LEU A 82 7.43 -2.40 13.46
CA LEU A 82 6.28 -2.19 14.33
C LEU A 82 6.46 -2.81 15.73
N LEU A 83 6.99 -4.03 15.80
CA LEU A 83 7.18 -4.71 17.09
C LEU A 83 8.24 -4.04 17.96
N GLU A 84 9.29 -3.51 17.33
CA GLU A 84 10.32 -2.71 18.00
C GLU A 84 9.70 -1.43 18.56
N LEU A 85 8.92 -0.70 17.76
CA LEU A 85 8.19 0.47 18.23
C LEU A 85 7.23 0.14 19.37
N PHE A 86 6.44 -0.93 19.24
CA PHE A 86 5.49 -1.35 20.29
C PHE A 86 6.19 -1.67 21.61
N SER A 87 7.38 -2.30 21.57
CA SER A 87 8.14 -2.56 22.80
C SER A 87 8.56 -1.27 23.50
N LYS A 88 8.98 -0.25 22.73
CA LYS A 88 9.33 1.07 23.26
C LYS A 88 8.12 1.82 23.82
N LEU A 89 6.99 1.79 23.11
CA LEU A 89 5.77 2.49 23.54
C LEU A 89 5.00 1.81 24.67
N SER A 90 5.22 0.50 24.91
CA SER A 90 4.46 -0.26 25.92
C SER A 90 4.72 0.18 27.37
N GLN A 91 5.76 0.96 27.62
CA GLN A 91 6.08 1.50 28.94
C GLN A 91 5.52 2.90 29.18
N ILE A 92 4.97 3.52 28.14
CA ILE A 92 4.40 4.86 28.24
C ILE A 92 3.05 4.79 28.94
N ASN A 93 2.92 5.54 30.03
CA ASN A 93 1.68 5.60 30.81
C ASN A 93 1.09 7.01 30.89
N THR A 94 1.83 8.04 30.48
CA THR A 94 1.41 9.44 30.58
C THR A 94 0.72 9.95 29.33
N LEU A 95 0.92 9.28 28.17
CA LEU A 95 0.32 9.63 26.89
C LEU A 95 -0.82 8.66 26.56
N THR A 96 -1.89 9.18 26.00
CA THR A 96 -3.12 8.42 25.73
C THR A 96 -3.69 8.62 24.33
N ASN A 97 -3.19 9.60 23.58
CA ASN A 97 -3.73 9.98 22.26
C ASN A 97 -2.68 10.08 21.18
N LEU A 98 -1.76 9.11 21.13
CA LEU A 98 -0.86 8.99 19.98
C LEU A 98 -1.60 8.40 18.79
N LYS A 99 -1.27 8.88 17.60
CA LYS A 99 -1.74 8.32 16.34
C LYS A 99 -0.59 7.55 15.68
N LEU A 100 -0.86 6.36 15.21
CA LEU A 100 0.14 5.55 14.52
C LEU A 100 -0.21 5.39 13.05
N ILE A 101 0.74 5.63 12.16
CA ILE A 101 0.68 5.28 10.75
C ILE A 101 1.67 4.15 10.48
N THR A 102 1.19 3.00 9.95
CA THR A 102 2.07 1.93 9.47
C THR A 102 1.94 1.75 7.97
N HIS A 103 3.09 1.71 7.28
CA HIS A 103 3.15 1.72 5.81
C HIS A 103 4.45 1.08 5.29
N GLN A 104 4.71 1.14 3.98
CA GLN A 104 5.95 0.75 3.30
C GLN A 104 6.34 -0.74 3.41
N ALA A 105 5.41 -1.64 3.73
CA ALA A 105 5.63 -3.07 3.68
C ALA A 105 4.38 -3.80 3.22
N ALA A 106 4.55 -4.78 2.34
CA ALA A 106 3.44 -5.63 1.89
C ALA A 106 2.96 -6.59 2.98
N THR A 107 3.86 -6.95 3.90
CA THR A 107 3.63 -7.83 5.05
C THR A 107 4.43 -7.32 6.25
N PRO A 108 4.00 -7.62 7.50
CA PRO A 108 2.82 -8.40 7.87
C PRO A 108 1.52 -7.64 7.60
N TRP A 109 0.44 -8.37 7.34
CA TRP A 109 -0.90 -7.79 7.40
C TRP A 109 -1.29 -7.55 8.85
N ILE A 110 -2.05 -6.49 9.09
CA ILE A 110 -2.55 -6.19 10.44
C ILE A 110 -3.77 -7.08 10.69
N ASP A 111 -3.53 -8.20 11.35
CA ASP A 111 -4.55 -9.15 11.78
C ASP A 111 -4.88 -8.97 13.27
N GLU A 112 -5.85 -9.72 13.76
CA GLU A 112 -6.30 -9.70 15.15
C GLU A 112 -5.14 -9.85 16.14
N LYS A 113 -4.21 -10.75 15.82
CA LYS A 113 -3.10 -11.08 16.72
C LYS A 113 -2.06 -9.97 16.78
N LEU A 114 -1.75 -9.34 15.65
CA LEU A 114 -0.84 -8.20 15.62
C LEU A 114 -1.50 -6.97 16.28
N TYR A 115 -2.79 -6.78 16.01
CA TYR A 115 -3.56 -5.72 16.65
C TYR A 115 -3.60 -5.85 18.18
N SER A 116 -3.70 -7.07 18.73
CA SER A 116 -3.73 -7.29 20.18
C SER A 116 -2.45 -6.87 20.91
N LEU A 117 -1.37 -6.58 20.19
CA LEU A 117 -0.11 -6.08 20.73
C LEU A 117 -0.03 -4.54 20.79
N LYS A 118 -1.06 -3.85 20.31
CA LYS A 118 -1.10 -2.38 20.25
C LYS A 118 -0.95 -1.76 21.65
N PRO A 119 0.05 -0.88 21.90
CA PRO A 119 0.19 -0.15 23.15
C PRO A 119 -1.02 0.74 23.47
N ARG A 120 -1.32 0.91 24.75
CA ARG A 120 -2.47 1.71 25.22
C ARG A 120 -2.37 3.19 24.87
N CYS A 121 -1.16 3.74 24.76
CA CYS A 121 -0.93 5.13 24.38
C CYS A 121 -1.34 5.44 22.92
N ILE A 122 -1.52 4.43 22.07
CA ILE A 122 -2.01 4.61 20.69
C ILE A 122 -3.53 4.60 20.70
N SER A 123 -4.16 5.75 20.48
CA SER A 123 -5.61 5.89 20.40
C SER A 123 -6.17 5.41 19.06
N GLU A 124 -5.50 5.73 17.95
CA GLU A 124 -5.90 5.34 16.61
C GLU A 124 -4.69 4.82 15.81
N TRP A 125 -4.90 3.76 15.06
CA TRP A 125 -3.89 3.14 14.21
C TRP A 125 -4.36 3.15 12.76
N TYR A 126 -3.62 3.85 11.91
CA TYR A 126 -3.83 3.97 10.47
C TYR A 126 -2.87 3.04 9.74
N SER A 127 -3.36 2.14 8.91
CA SER A 127 -2.50 1.16 8.25
C SER A 127 -2.98 0.78 6.86
N ILE A 128 -2.02 0.37 6.03
CA ILE A 128 -2.27 -0.44 4.83
C ILE A 128 -2.44 -1.92 5.23
N ASN A 129 -3.01 -2.74 4.34
CA ASN A 129 -3.07 -4.20 4.48
C ASN A 129 -3.72 -4.70 5.79
N ILE A 130 -4.83 -4.11 6.18
CA ILE A 130 -5.62 -4.52 7.35
C ILE A 130 -6.46 -5.75 7.01
N ASN A 131 -6.41 -6.77 7.87
CA ASN A 131 -7.16 -8.01 7.76
C ASN A 131 -7.93 -8.34 9.06
N THR A 132 -8.43 -7.32 9.72
CA THR A 132 -9.33 -7.40 10.88
C THR A 132 -10.17 -6.14 10.97
N GLN A 133 -11.25 -6.17 11.75
CA GLN A 133 -12.13 -4.99 11.93
C GLN A 133 -12.07 -4.53 13.39
N LYS A 134 -11.56 -3.32 13.61
CA LYS A 134 -11.52 -2.64 14.89
C LYS A 134 -11.89 -1.17 14.67
N LYS A 135 -12.56 -0.56 15.67
CA LYS A 135 -13.04 0.82 15.57
C LYS A 135 -11.90 1.83 15.40
N ASP A 136 -10.78 1.58 16.05
CA ASP A 136 -9.59 2.44 16.10
C ASP A 136 -8.46 1.96 15.18
N LEU A 137 -8.73 1.00 14.30
CA LEU A 137 -7.83 0.55 13.24
C LEU A 137 -8.41 0.94 11.88
N ILE A 138 -7.83 1.96 11.28
CA ILE A 138 -8.37 2.63 10.09
C ILE A 138 -7.50 2.31 8.87
N SER A 139 -8.13 1.85 7.80
CA SER A 139 -7.43 1.62 6.53
C SER A 139 -7.08 2.93 5.84
N ILE A 140 -5.83 3.04 5.41
CA ILE A 140 -5.31 4.11 4.55
C ILE A 140 -4.76 3.54 3.24
N PRO A 141 -4.70 4.36 2.18
CA PRO A 141 -4.18 3.95 0.88
C PRO A 141 -2.70 3.57 0.90
N LEU A 142 -2.35 2.50 0.15
CA LEU A 142 -0.97 2.26 -0.24
C LEU A 142 -0.46 3.37 -1.17
N GLY A 143 -1.33 3.87 -2.04
CA GLY A 143 -1.00 4.88 -3.03
C GLY A 143 -0.05 4.38 -4.12
N ILE A 144 0.56 5.33 -4.85
CA ILE A 144 1.57 5.04 -5.85
C ILE A 144 2.96 4.82 -5.22
N ALA A 145 3.89 4.29 -6.00
CA ALA A 145 5.21 3.94 -5.50
C ALA A 145 6.02 5.16 -5.04
N ASN A 146 6.87 4.94 -4.05
CA ASN A 146 7.85 5.92 -3.59
C ASN A 146 8.91 6.20 -4.68
N ASN A 147 9.46 7.41 -4.71
CA ASN A 147 10.35 7.88 -5.77
C ASN A 147 11.65 7.05 -5.97
N PHE A 148 12.05 6.27 -4.97
CA PHE A 148 13.20 5.38 -5.08
C PHE A 148 12.88 4.05 -5.78
N SER A 149 11.62 3.70 -5.96
CA SER A 149 11.20 2.45 -6.62
C SER A 149 11.28 2.61 -8.15
N ARG A 150 12.46 2.45 -8.72
CA ARG A 150 12.77 2.77 -10.14
C ARG A 150 11.80 2.16 -11.17
N PRO A 151 11.34 0.91 -11.08
CA PRO A 151 10.50 0.32 -12.11
C PRO A 151 9.05 0.82 -12.11
N ASN A 152 8.60 1.49 -11.05
CA ASN A 152 7.20 1.87 -10.88
C ASN A 152 6.92 3.32 -11.33
N LEU A 153 5.64 3.63 -11.55
CA LEU A 153 5.18 5.00 -11.82
C LEU A 153 5.27 5.85 -10.54
N HIS A 154 5.63 7.11 -10.71
CA HIS A 154 5.79 8.09 -9.65
C HIS A 154 4.92 9.32 -9.89
N ALA A 155 4.77 10.19 -8.90
CA ALA A 155 3.99 11.43 -9.00
C ALA A 155 4.35 12.27 -10.25
N LYS A 156 5.65 12.37 -10.59
CA LYS A 156 6.11 13.10 -11.78
C LYS A 156 5.58 12.53 -13.10
N ASP A 157 5.41 11.21 -13.18
CA ASP A 157 4.92 10.55 -14.39
C ASP A 157 3.45 10.93 -14.63
N PHE A 158 2.65 10.97 -13.56
CA PHE A 158 1.26 11.43 -13.61
C PHE A 158 1.14 12.94 -13.88
N LEU A 159 1.97 13.77 -13.25
CA LEU A 159 1.98 15.21 -13.51
C LEU A 159 2.35 15.53 -14.98
N ASN A 160 3.27 14.76 -15.56
CA ASN A 160 3.58 14.87 -16.98
C ASN A 160 2.42 14.39 -17.85
N LEU A 161 1.76 13.28 -17.49
CA LEU A 161 0.55 12.81 -18.15
C LEU A 161 -0.50 13.92 -18.19
N TYR A 162 -0.82 14.54 -17.05
CA TYR A 162 -1.88 15.56 -16.99
C TYR A 162 -1.61 16.77 -17.85
N LYS A 163 -0.33 17.18 -18.00
CA LYS A 163 0.07 18.30 -18.87
C LYS A 163 -0.07 18.00 -20.36
N THR A 164 0.09 16.72 -20.75
CA THR A 164 0.15 16.31 -22.17
C THR A 164 -1.09 15.54 -22.61
N TYR A 165 -1.98 15.19 -21.69
CA TYR A 165 -3.15 14.36 -21.97
C TYR A 165 -4.11 15.04 -22.93
N LYS A 166 -4.45 14.32 -23.99
CA LYS A 166 -5.54 14.67 -24.90
C LYS A 166 -6.68 13.67 -24.71
N PRO A 167 -7.89 14.14 -24.42
CA PRO A 167 -9.05 13.25 -24.28
C PRO A 167 -9.24 12.40 -25.53
N LYS A 168 -9.36 11.09 -25.33
CA LYS A 168 -9.66 10.12 -26.40
C LYS A 168 -10.59 9.03 -25.86
N PRO A 169 -11.40 8.41 -26.72
CA PRO A 169 -12.19 7.25 -26.30
C PRO A 169 -11.29 6.13 -25.78
N LYS A 170 -11.67 5.56 -24.63
CA LYS A 170 -10.97 4.41 -24.04
C LYS A 170 -11.52 3.10 -24.63
N THR A 171 -10.63 2.13 -24.83
CA THR A 171 -11.01 0.76 -25.19
C THR A 171 -11.87 0.15 -24.09
N ASN A 172 -13.08 -0.29 -24.42
CA ASN A 172 -14.04 -0.86 -23.49
C ASN A 172 -13.76 -2.35 -23.26
N LYS A 173 -12.59 -2.68 -22.72
CA LYS A 173 -12.12 -4.01 -22.33
C LYS A 173 -11.49 -3.97 -20.95
N LEU A 174 -11.36 -5.14 -20.33
CA LEU A 174 -10.58 -5.35 -19.10
C LEU A 174 -9.11 -5.61 -19.48
N TYR A 175 -8.24 -4.66 -19.21
CA TYR A 175 -6.81 -4.78 -19.45
C TYR A 175 -6.13 -5.55 -18.30
N CYS A 176 -5.38 -6.59 -18.63
CA CYS A 176 -4.74 -7.51 -17.72
C CYS A 176 -3.23 -7.56 -17.99
N ASN A 177 -2.44 -7.00 -17.09
CA ASN A 177 -0.98 -6.98 -17.15
C ASN A 177 -0.42 -7.17 -15.73
N PHE A 178 -0.18 -8.40 -15.31
CA PHE A 178 0.29 -8.68 -13.94
C PHE A 178 1.17 -9.93 -13.89
N ARG A 179 2.17 -9.91 -12.98
CA ARG A 179 3.01 -11.08 -12.71
C ARG A 179 2.26 -12.09 -11.86
N ILE A 180 2.28 -13.36 -12.25
CA ILE A 180 1.59 -14.45 -11.54
C ILE A 180 2.32 -14.91 -10.28
N ASN A 181 3.65 -14.70 -10.20
CA ASN A 181 4.52 -15.21 -9.14
C ASN A 181 4.42 -14.45 -7.80
N THR A 182 3.68 -13.34 -7.74
CA THR A 182 3.56 -12.52 -6.52
C THR A 182 2.43 -13.00 -5.59
N ASN A 183 1.45 -13.75 -6.12
CA ASN A 183 0.38 -14.36 -5.33
C ASN A 183 -0.18 -15.59 -6.08
N PRO A 184 -0.29 -16.78 -5.44
CA PRO A 184 -0.79 -17.98 -6.09
C PRO A 184 -2.17 -17.86 -6.74
N VAL A 185 -3.05 -17.02 -6.18
CA VAL A 185 -4.41 -16.82 -6.72
C VAL A 185 -4.40 -16.18 -8.11
N ARG A 186 -3.32 -15.47 -8.50
CA ARG A 186 -3.23 -14.80 -9.79
C ARG A 186 -3.23 -15.75 -10.98
N GLN A 187 -2.79 -16.99 -10.78
CA GLN A 187 -2.86 -18.01 -11.83
C GLN A 187 -4.31 -18.38 -12.15
N SER A 188 -5.17 -18.48 -11.13
CA SER A 188 -6.60 -18.75 -11.37
C SER A 188 -7.27 -17.57 -12.07
N TYR A 189 -6.90 -16.34 -11.76
CA TYR A 189 -7.40 -15.15 -12.46
C TYR A 189 -7.01 -15.17 -13.94
N LEU A 190 -5.74 -15.46 -14.24
CA LEU A 190 -5.27 -15.54 -15.62
C LEU A 190 -6.08 -16.58 -16.42
N LYS A 191 -6.26 -17.79 -15.87
CA LYS A 191 -7.07 -18.83 -16.52
C LYS A 191 -8.50 -18.40 -16.81
N THR A 192 -9.12 -17.62 -15.91
CA THR A 192 -10.47 -17.07 -16.13
C THR A 192 -10.51 -16.07 -17.29
N MET A 193 -9.39 -15.38 -17.57
CA MET A 193 -9.30 -14.30 -18.53
C MET A 193 -8.84 -14.75 -19.92
N GLU A 194 -8.07 -15.85 -20.02
CA GLU A 194 -7.37 -16.28 -21.25
C GLU A 194 -8.32 -16.52 -22.45
N ASN A 195 -9.54 -16.97 -22.21
CA ASN A 195 -10.52 -17.25 -23.27
C ASN A 195 -11.68 -16.25 -23.30
N ASN A 196 -11.54 -15.10 -22.62
CA ASN A 196 -12.61 -14.12 -22.54
C ASN A 196 -12.34 -12.95 -23.49
N THR A 197 -13.25 -12.72 -24.44
CA THR A 197 -13.11 -11.67 -25.47
C THR A 197 -13.17 -10.25 -24.91
N ASP A 198 -13.72 -10.06 -23.73
CA ASP A 198 -13.76 -8.79 -23.00
C ASP A 198 -12.43 -8.46 -22.30
N CYS A 199 -11.50 -9.44 -22.24
CA CYS A 199 -10.17 -9.27 -21.66
C CYS A 199 -9.11 -9.00 -22.72
N GLU A 200 -8.15 -8.15 -22.39
CA GLU A 200 -6.93 -7.91 -23.13
C GLU A 200 -5.75 -8.24 -22.23
N ILE A 201 -5.05 -9.34 -22.53
CA ILE A 201 -3.94 -9.82 -21.71
C ILE A 201 -2.63 -9.39 -22.37
N GLN A 202 -1.78 -8.73 -21.60
CA GLN A 202 -0.46 -8.29 -22.04
C GLN A 202 0.63 -8.72 -21.05
N GLU A 203 1.79 -9.09 -21.56
CA GLU A 203 2.96 -9.45 -20.78
C GLU A 203 3.42 -8.32 -19.84
N PRO A 204 3.86 -8.63 -18.60
CA PRO A 204 4.19 -7.62 -17.59
C PRO A 204 5.57 -6.93 -17.79
N ASN A 205 6.15 -6.97 -18.98
CA ASN A 205 7.49 -6.46 -19.29
C ASN A 205 7.47 -5.11 -20.03
N LEU A 206 6.51 -4.27 -19.73
CA LEU A 206 6.37 -2.97 -20.37
C LEU A 206 7.36 -1.94 -19.83
N THR A 207 7.74 -0.98 -20.69
CA THR A 207 8.36 0.25 -20.21
C THR A 207 7.34 1.05 -19.37
N LYS A 208 7.83 1.98 -18.54
CA LYS A 208 6.94 2.87 -17.77
C LYS A 208 5.96 3.63 -18.67
N LYS A 209 6.46 4.09 -19.83
CA LYS A 209 5.66 4.83 -20.80
C LYS A 209 4.55 3.96 -21.36
N ASP A 210 4.89 2.78 -21.88
CA ASP A 210 3.90 1.87 -22.47
C ASP A 210 2.86 1.41 -21.43
N TYR A 211 3.30 1.19 -20.19
CA TYR A 211 2.40 0.85 -19.09
C TYR A 211 1.45 2.01 -18.75
N LEU A 212 1.94 3.26 -18.66
CA LEU A 212 1.10 4.43 -18.41
C LEU A 212 0.14 4.68 -19.59
N ASP A 213 0.61 4.50 -20.83
CA ASP A 213 -0.22 4.58 -22.02
C ASP A 213 -1.34 3.53 -22.01
N ALA A 214 -1.04 2.29 -21.59
CA ALA A 214 -2.05 1.25 -21.42
C ALA A 214 -3.08 1.64 -20.36
N LEU A 215 -2.65 2.14 -19.18
CA LEU A 215 -3.56 2.61 -18.14
C LEU A 215 -4.52 3.70 -18.62
N THR A 216 -4.08 4.57 -19.55
CA THR A 216 -4.94 5.63 -20.10
C THR A 216 -5.81 5.19 -21.27
N ASN A 217 -5.41 4.11 -21.98
CA ASN A 217 -6.10 3.64 -23.17
C ASN A 217 -7.30 2.72 -22.88
N TYR A 218 -7.25 1.96 -21.80
CA TYR A 218 -8.32 1.03 -21.43
C TYR A 218 -9.25 1.63 -20.39
N LYS A 219 -10.55 1.33 -20.50
CA LYS A 219 -11.55 1.79 -19.53
C LYS A 219 -11.41 1.07 -18.20
N TYR A 220 -11.14 -0.23 -18.21
CA TYR A 220 -11.06 -1.10 -17.05
C TYR A 220 -9.67 -1.72 -16.94
N ILE A 221 -9.10 -1.69 -15.74
CA ILE A 221 -7.76 -2.23 -15.45
C ILE A 221 -7.88 -3.27 -14.34
N PHE A 222 -7.43 -4.48 -14.58
CA PHE A 222 -7.41 -5.51 -13.55
C PHE A 222 -6.30 -5.27 -12.53
N CYS A 223 -6.68 -5.18 -11.25
CA CYS A 223 -5.82 -4.84 -10.13
C CYS A 223 -5.84 -5.96 -9.07
N PRO A 224 -5.23 -7.14 -9.37
CA PRO A 224 -5.25 -8.27 -8.44
C PRO A 224 -4.37 -8.01 -7.22
N GLU A 225 -4.76 -8.57 -6.07
CA GLU A 225 -3.93 -8.59 -4.87
C GLU A 225 -2.57 -9.26 -5.15
N GLY A 226 -1.53 -8.73 -4.48
CA GLY A 226 -0.16 -9.26 -4.55
C GLY A 226 0.25 -9.90 -3.21
N LEU A 227 1.47 -9.58 -2.75
CA LEU A 227 1.90 -9.89 -1.38
C LEU A 227 1.09 -9.10 -0.35
N GLY A 228 0.71 -7.86 -0.68
CA GLY A 228 -0.22 -7.04 0.07
C GLY A 228 -1.66 -7.21 -0.45
N LEU A 229 -2.62 -6.82 0.39
CA LEU A 229 -4.04 -6.76 0.02
C LEU A 229 -4.31 -5.59 -0.92
N ASP A 230 -3.72 -4.42 -0.61
CA ASP A 230 -3.74 -3.24 -1.47
C ASP A 230 -2.55 -3.26 -2.43
N THR A 231 -2.71 -2.70 -3.62
CA THR A 231 -1.69 -2.68 -4.67
C THR A 231 -1.51 -1.29 -5.28
N HIS A 232 -0.28 -0.94 -5.63
CA HIS A 232 -0.01 0.32 -6.35
C HIS A 232 -0.84 0.46 -7.61
N ARG A 233 -1.09 -0.65 -8.33
CA ARG A 233 -1.87 -0.66 -9.57
C ARG A 233 -3.28 -0.09 -9.42
N PHE A 234 -3.95 -0.35 -8.28
CA PHE A 234 -5.26 0.23 -8.01
C PHE A 234 -5.21 1.76 -8.05
N TRP A 235 -4.23 2.33 -7.36
CA TRP A 235 -4.03 3.78 -7.27
C TRP A 235 -3.53 4.38 -8.58
N GLU A 236 -2.56 3.72 -9.23
CA GLU A 236 -2.06 4.09 -10.56
C GLU A 236 -3.21 4.15 -11.58
N THR A 237 -4.13 3.20 -11.52
CA THR A 237 -5.30 3.13 -12.39
C THR A 237 -6.22 4.34 -12.20
N ILE A 238 -6.53 4.67 -10.95
CA ILE A 238 -7.37 5.83 -10.63
C ILE A 238 -6.66 7.13 -11.04
N TYR A 239 -5.39 7.32 -10.67
CA TYR A 239 -4.62 8.49 -11.12
C TYR A 239 -4.53 8.62 -12.65
N ALA A 240 -4.56 7.51 -13.40
CA ALA A 240 -4.62 7.50 -14.86
C ALA A 240 -6.05 7.69 -15.42
N GLY A 241 -7.04 7.94 -14.56
CA GLY A 241 -8.43 8.17 -14.98
C GLY A 241 -9.12 6.93 -15.54
N SER A 242 -8.71 5.71 -15.11
CA SER A 242 -9.32 4.44 -15.51
C SER A 242 -9.94 3.75 -14.30
N ILE A 243 -10.84 2.82 -14.54
CA ILE A 243 -11.63 2.16 -13.52
C ILE A 243 -10.91 0.88 -13.09
N PRO A 244 -10.48 0.76 -11.82
CA PRO A 244 -9.91 -0.47 -11.33
C PRO A 244 -10.98 -1.58 -11.23
N VAL A 245 -10.58 -2.80 -11.56
CA VAL A 245 -11.36 -4.02 -11.35
C VAL A 245 -10.58 -4.90 -10.39
N THR A 246 -11.12 -5.14 -9.21
CA THR A 246 -10.39 -5.83 -8.14
C THR A 246 -11.32 -6.55 -7.18
N LYS A 247 -10.76 -7.48 -6.40
CA LYS A 247 -11.47 -8.08 -5.28
C LYS A 247 -11.69 -7.04 -4.18
N LYS A 248 -12.89 -7.02 -3.60
CA LYS A 248 -13.22 -6.12 -2.50
C LYS A 248 -12.40 -6.42 -1.24
N ILE A 249 -11.82 -5.40 -0.65
CA ILE A 249 -11.16 -5.43 0.66
C ILE A 249 -11.68 -4.29 1.53
N THR A 250 -11.45 -4.34 2.84
CA THR A 250 -11.98 -3.35 3.80
C THR A 250 -11.63 -1.90 3.45
N LEU A 251 -10.41 -1.65 2.95
CA LEU A 251 -10.01 -0.31 2.51
C LEU A 251 -10.93 0.23 1.40
N TYR A 252 -11.26 -0.63 0.43
CA TYR A 252 -12.01 -0.22 -0.74
C TYR A 252 -13.48 0.11 -0.47
N ASN A 253 -13.99 -0.16 0.75
CA ASN A 253 -15.34 0.28 1.13
C ASN A 253 -15.52 1.80 1.00
N LYS A 254 -14.47 2.60 1.20
CA LYS A 254 -14.48 4.05 1.00
C LYS A 254 -14.46 4.45 -0.49
N TYR A 255 -14.16 3.52 -1.38
CA TYR A 255 -14.02 3.70 -2.82
C TYR A 255 -15.02 2.86 -3.61
N ASP A 256 -16.06 2.33 -2.96
CA ASP A 256 -17.04 1.39 -3.54
C ASP A 256 -17.68 1.94 -4.83
N GLU A 257 -17.80 3.26 -4.93
CA GLU A 257 -18.36 3.93 -6.11
C GLU A 257 -17.37 4.07 -7.27
N TYR A 258 -16.07 3.83 -7.03
CA TYR A 258 -14.99 4.15 -7.98
C TYR A 258 -14.24 2.94 -8.54
N PHE A 259 -14.69 1.70 -8.22
CA PHE A 259 -14.12 0.48 -8.80
C PHE A 259 -15.19 -0.57 -9.14
N GLN A 260 -14.83 -1.55 -9.96
CA GLN A 260 -15.65 -2.74 -10.21
C GLN A 260 -15.16 -3.88 -9.32
N GLU A 261 -16.10 -4.55 -8.66
CA GLU A 261 -15.77 -5.75 -7.90
C GLU A 261 -15.54 -6.93 -8.85
N PHE A 262 -14.38 -7.60 -8.69
CA PHE A 262 -14.05 -8.82 -9.39
C PHE A 262 -14.54 -10.05 -8.60
N LEU A 263 -15.35 -10.87 -9.23
CA LEU A 263 -15.88 -12.10 -8.64
C LEU A 263 -15.33 -13.30 -9.41
N ILE A 264 -14.55 -14.17 -8.73
CA ILE A 264 -13.80 -15.28 -9.34
C ILE A 264 -14.68 -16.26 -10.13
N ASN A 265 -15.93 -16.45 -9.72
CA ASN A 265 -16.84 -17.46 -10.30
C ASN A 265 -17.88 -16.85 -11.25
N LYS A 266 -17.70 -15.61 -11.67
CA LYS A 266 -18.59 -14.96 -12.63
C LYS A 266 -17.86 -14.68 -13.94
N ASP A 267 -18.55 -14.85 -15.05
CA ASP A 267 -18.05 -14.46 -16.34
C ASP A 267 -17.75 -12.96 -16.39
N ILE A 268 -16.59 -12.63 -16.96
CA ILE A 268 -16.20 -11.24 -17.18
C ILE A 268 -16.98 -10.73 -18.39
N ASN A 269 -17.85 -9.77 -18.15
CA ASN A 269 -18.61 -9.08 -19.18
C ASN A 269 -18.60 -7.56 -18.88
N VAL A 270 -17.74 -6.83 -19.55
CA VAL A 270 -17.56 -5.38 -19.29
C VAL A 270 -18.82 -4.55 -19.61
N LYS A 271 -19.77 -5.11 -20.40
CA LYS A 271 -21.05 -4.44 -20.70
C LYS A 271 -21.98 -4.41 -19.48
N THR A 272 -21.78 -5.34 -18.51
CA THR A 272 -22.57 -5.39 -17.27
C THR A 272 -21.96 -4.58 -16.13
N TYR A 273 -20.79 -3.97 -16.35
CA TYR A 273 -20.14 -3.18 -15.34
C TYR A 273 -20.91 -1.88 -15.07
N LYS A 274 -20.99 -1.50 -13.79
CA LYS A 274 -21.65 -0.24 -13.40
C LYS A 274 -20.96 0.95 -14.04
N GLU A 275 -21.75 1.97 -14.37
CA GLU A 275 -21.18 3.24 -14.80
C GLU A 275 -20.51 3.92 -13.61
N ILE A 276 -19.26 4.32 -13.79
CA ILE A 276 -18.45 5.00 -12.76
C ILE A 276 -18.03 6.35 -13.30
N LYS A 277 -18.31 7.39 -12.51
CA LYS A 277 -17.86 8.76 -12.74
C LYS A 277 -16.91 9.16 -11.63
N PHE A 278 -15.76 9.71 -11.99
CA PHE A 278 -14.84 10.30 -11.03
C PHE A 278 -15.29 11.74 -10.74
N ASP A 279 -15.37 12.06 -9.48
CA ASP A 279 -15.90 13.33 -8.98
C ASP A 279 -14.93 14.00 -7.99
N ASN A 280 -15.29 15.16 -7.50
CA ASN A 280 -14.50 15.92 -6.54
C ASN A 280 -14.25 15.18 -5.22
N SER A 281 -15.12 14.25 -4.82
CA SER A 281 -14.93 13.45 -3.61
C SER A 281 -13.76 12.48 -3.78
N LEU A 282 -13.68 11.80 -4.94
CA LEU A 282 -12.54 10.96 -5.28
C LEU A 282 -11.24 11.78 -5.35
N GLU A 283 -11.28 12.95 -6.02
CA GLU A 283 -10.11 13.82 -6.16
C GLU A 283 -9.56 14.26 -4.81
N GLN A 284 -10.42 14.59 -3.84
CA GLN A 284 -10.01 14.88 -2.47
C GLN A 284 -9.34 13.67 -1.81
N MET A 285 -9.92 12.48 -1.94
CA MET A 285 -9.37 11.26 -1.36
C MET A 285 -8.02 10.84 -1.99
N LEU A 286 -7.68 11.33 -3.18
CA LEU A 286 -6.37 11.12 -3.82
C LEU A 286 -5.30 12.11 -3.33
N ASN A 287 -5.66 13.09 -2.53
CA ASN A 287 -4.75 14.03 -1.91
C ASN A 287 -4.44 13.61 -0.47
N ILE A 288 -3.17 13.55 -0.11
CA ILE A 288 -2.73 13.19 1.24
C ILE A 288 -3.26 14.15 2.32
N GLU A 289 -3.55 15.40 1.98
CA GLU A 289 -4.11 16.38 2.91
C GLU A 289 -5.47 15.94 3.45
N TYR A 290 -6.30 15.31 2.62
CA TYR A 290 -7.57 14.72 3.05
C TYR A 290 -7.35 13.70 4.19
N TRP A 291 -6.36 12.82 4.05
CA TRP A 291 -6.06 11.80 5.06
C TRP A 291 -5.54 12.43 6.35
N PHE A 292 -4.66 13.42 6.25
CA PHE A 292 -4.17 14.12 7.44
C PHE A 292 -5.23 15.00 8.10
N SER A 293 -6.22 15.49 7.36
CA SER A 293 -7.39 16.15 7.95
C SER A 293 -8.23 15.20 8.82
N ILE A 294 -8.21 13.89 8.53
CA ILE A 294 -8.86 12.86 9.33
C ILE A 294 -7.97 12.44 10.50
N ILE A 295 -6.69 12.15 10.25
CA ILE A 295 -5.72 11.67 11.24
C ILE A 295 -5.55 12.68 12.37
N ARG A 296 -5.53 13.97 12.06
CA ARG A 296 -5.35 15.06 13.04
C ARG A 296 -6.66 15.55 13.68
N LYS A 297 -7.75 14.80 13.55
CA LYS A 297 -8.95 15.01 14.37
C LYS A 297 -8.72 14.47 15.80
N ASN A 298 -9.64 14.74 16.70
CA ASN A 298 -9.63 14.20 18.05
C ASN A 298 -8.35 14.56 18.86
N ILE A 299 -8.03 15.84 18.88
CA ILE A 299 -6.92 16.39 19.67
C ILE A 299 -7.36 16.49 21.13
N ILE A 300 -6.47 16.10 22.05
CA ILE A 300 -6.63 16.29 23.50
C ILE A 300 -5.79 17.50 23.92
N ASP A 301 -6.38 18.38 24.71
CA ASP A 301 -5.64 19.50 25.31
C ASP A 301 -4.74 18.99 26.44
N SER A 302 -3.52 18.63 26.10
CA SER A 302 -2.51 18.12 27.02
C SER A 302 -1.11 18.50 26.53
N LYS A 303 -0.23 18.85 27.48
CA LYS A 303 1.18 19.16 27.23
C LYS A 303 2.12 18.02 27.65
N ASN A 304 1.58 16.85 27.93
CA ASN A 304 2.38 15.69 28.32
C ASN A 304 3.35 15.28 27.21
N LYS A 305 4.55 14.92 27.61
CA LYS A 305 5.61 14.43 26.72
C LYS A 305 6.45 13.37 27.38
N GLU A 306 7.05 12.51 26.61
CA GLU A 306 7.92 11.41 27.05
C GLU A 306 9.18 11.35 26.18
N SER A 307 10.31 11.05 26.82
CA SER A 307 11.58 10.81 26.13
C SER A 307 11.92 9.33 26.21
N ILE A 308 12.16 8.74 25.05
CA ILE A 308 12.47 7.31 24.90
C ILE A 308 13.93 7.17 24.49
N GLN A 309 14.69 6.40 25.27
CA GLN A 309 16.12 6.15 25.02
C GLN A 309 16.36 4.66 24.75
N GLU A 310 17.24 4.37 23.78
CA GLU A 310 17.58 2.99 23.40
C GLU A 310 18.26 2.19 24.51
N LYS A 311 18.95 2.85 25.41
CA LYS A 311 19.75 2.22 26.50
C LYS A 311 18.92 1.57 27.61
N ASN A 312 17.60 1.66 27.57
CA ASN A 312 16.77 1.04 28.60
C ASN A 312 16.64 -0.47 28.36
N ASN A 313 17.29 -1.26 29.22
CA ASN A 313 17.31 -2.73 29.13
C ASN A 313 15.93 -3.39 29.23
N ASP A 314 14.94 -2.69 29.80
CA ASP A 314 13.59 -3.22 29.92
C ASP A 314 12.86 -3.29 28.59
N TYR A 315 13.14 -2.36 27.65
CA TYR A 315 12.61 -2.45 26.30
C TYR A 315 13.04 -3.73 25.60
N LYS A 316 14.30 -4.14 25.72
CA LYS A 316 14.81 -5.37 25.12
C LYS A 316 14.10 -6.63 25.61
N LYS A 317 13.71 -6.65 26.90
CA LYS A 317 12.95 -7.78 27.46
C LYS A 317 11.53 -7.83 26.87
N ILE A 318 10.86 -6.67 26.79
CA ILE A 318 9.50 -6.55 26.25
C ILE A 318 9.52 -6.89 24.76
N GLU A 319 10.44 -6.31 23.99
CA GLU A 319 10.66 -6.60 22.58
C GLU A 319 10.85 -8.10 22.36
N LYS A 320 11.72 -8.75 23.13
CA LYS A 320 11.96 -10.19 23.05
C LYS A 320 10.70 -11.00 23.33
N SER A 321 9.89 -10.57 24.31
CA SER A 321 8.62 -11.23 24.64
C SER A 321 7.60 -11.08 23.50
N ILE A 322 7.41 -9.86 23.00
CA ILE A 322 6.50 -9.56 21.88
C ILE A 322 6.97 -10.28 20.62
N SER A 323 8.25 -10.15 20.27
CA SER A 323 8.85 -10.78 19.12
C SER A 323 8.73 -12.30 19.17
N LYS A 324 8.95 -12.94 20.33
CA LYS A 324 8.80 -14.39 20.50
C LYS A 324 7.36 -14.86 20.27
N LYS A 325 6.36 -14.12 20.78
CA LYS A 325 4.95 -14.42 20.54
C LYS A 325 4.60 -14.30 19.06
N TYR A 326 5.05 -13.23 18.42
CA TYR A 326 4.76 -12.96 17.02
C TYR A 326 5.55 -13.86 16.05
N THR A 327 6.81 -14.19 16.36
CA THR A 327 7.64 -15.11 15.58
C THR A 327 7.03 -16.51 15.54
N ARG A 328 6.55 -17.02 16.67
CA ARG A 328 5.80 -18.30 16.69
C ARG A 328 4.60 -18.28 15.76
N TYR A 329 3.85 -17.19 15.76
CA TYR A 329 2.72 -17.01 14.85
C TYR A 329 3.17 -16.92 13.39
N LYS A 330 4.22 -16.13 13.08
CA LYS A 330 4.80 -16.04 11.72
C LYS A 330 5.28 -17.40 11.21
N ILE A 331 5.93 -18.18 12.04
CA ILE A 331 6.40 -19.53 11.66
C ILE A 331 5.21 -20.44 11.32
N LEU A 332 4.17 -20.43 12.13
CA LEU A 332 2.96 -21.20 11.87
C LEU A 332 2.28 -20.74 10.57
N LYS A 333 2.13 -19.44 10.36
CA LYS A 333 1.56 -18.87 9.14
C LYS A 333 2.44 -19.12 7.91
N SER A 334 3.77 -19.04 8.06
CA SER A 334 4.74 -19.36 7.01
C SER A 334 4.69 -20.83 6.62
N LYS A 335 4.56 -21.76 7.58
CA LYS A 335 4.38 -23.18 7.30
C LYS A 335 3.08 -23.44 6.53
N LEU A 336 1.97 -22.80 6.91
CA LEU A 336 0.71 -22.90 6.19
C LEU A 336 0.83 -22.32 4.76
N ASN A 337 1.46 -21.16 4.61
CA ASN A 337 1.71 -20.56 3.30
C ASN A 337 2.68 -21.41 2.46
N PHE A 338 3.67 -22.04 3.07
CA PHE A 338 4.61 -22.96 2.40
C PHE A 338 3.89 -24.22 1.92
N LEU A 339 3.03 -24.81 2.73
CA LEU A 339 2.20 -25.95 2.32
C LEU A 339 1.23 -25.58 1.18
N GLN A 340 0.64 -24.37 1.23
CA GLN A 340 -0.17 -23.84 0.15
C GLN A 340 0.66 -23.62 -1.13
N LYS A 341 1.88 -23.11 -1.00
CA LYS A 341 2.82 -22.96 -2.13
C LYS A 341 3.24 -24.32 -2.72
N ILE A 342 3.54 -25.30 -1.88
CA ILE A 342 3.83 -26.66 -2.34
C ILE A 342 2.62 -27.25 -3.05
N LYS A 343 1.44 -27.13 -2.48
CA LYS A 343 0.19 -27.57 -3.13
C LYS A 343 0.00 -26.89 -4.49
N PHE A 344 0.28 -25.59 -4.56
CA PHE A 344 0.24 -24.82 -5.79
C PHE A 344 1.27 -25.28 -6.81
N ILE A 345 2.54 -25.51 -6.39
CA ILE A 345 3.60 -26.05 -7.26
C ILE A 345 3.21 -27.44 -7.76
N ILE A 346 2.75 -28.31 -6.88
CA ILE A 346 2.29 -29.65 -7.27
C ILE A 346 1.13 -29.55 -8.27
N GLN A 347 0.12 -28.71 -8.01
CA GLN A 347 -0.99 -28.50 -8.95
C GLN A 347 -0.51 -27.88 -10.27
N SER A 348 0.47 -26.97 -10.23
CA SER A 348 1.04 -26.40 -11.45
C SER A 348 1.86 -27.41 -12.25
N VAL A 349 2.59 -28.30 -11.60
CA VAL A 349 3.36 -29.38 -12.24
C VAL A 349 2.44 -30.43 -12.88
N PHE A 350 1.33 -30.77 -12.25
CA PHE A 350 0.39 -31.77 -12.76
C PHE A 350 -0.66 -31.22 -13.76
N ASN A 351 -0.84 -29.89 -13.83
CA ASN A 351 -1.82 -29.25 -14.72
C ASN A 351 -1.18 -28.37 -15.81
N PHE A 352 0.12 -28.49 -16.05
CA PHE A 352 0.82 -27.62 -16.99
C PHE A 352 0.73 -28.12 -18.43
N ASP A 353 0.05 -27.34 -19.28
CA ASP A 353 0.24 -27.37 -20.72
C ASP A 353 1.54 -26.61 -21.05
N GLU A 354 2.41 -27.19 -21.88
CA GLU A 354 3.74 -26.65 -22.23
C GLU A 354 3.72 -25.24 -22.87
N SER A 355 2.58 -24.84 -23.41
CA SER A 355 2.39 -23.52 -24.03
C SER A 355 2.49 -22.36 -23.01
N ILE A 356 2.27 -22.62 -21.73
CA ILE A 356 2.29 -21.61 -20.66
C ILE A 356 3.68 -21.44 -20.06
N LYS A 357 4.54 -22.46 -20.15
CA LYS A 357 5.92 -22.45 -19.59
C LYS A 357 6.78 -21.31 -20.16
N ASN A 358 6.63 -20.99 -21.43
CA ASN A 358 7.46 -19.99 -22.13
C ASN A 358 6.97 -18.54 -21.98
N ARG A 359 5.79 -18.31 -21.41
CA ARG A 359 5.21 -16.96 -21.32
C ARG A 359 5.53 -16.20 -20.05
N PHE A 360 5.98 -16.85 -18.96
CA PHE A 360 5.98 -16.23 -17.63
C PHE A 360 7.23 -16.48 -16.77
N TRP A 361 8.33 -17.01 -17.35
CA TRP A 361 9.56 -17.35 -16.63
C TRP A 361 10.77 -16.45 -16.96
N TYR A 362 10.58 -15.16 -17.26
CA TYR A 362 11.68 -14.21 -17.34
C TYR A 362 11.35 -12.91 -16.60
#